data_fc54072499dc407a38e424a278a4b861
#
_entry.id   fc54072499dc407a38e424a278a4b861
#
_cell.length_a   1.000
_cell.length_b   1.000
_cell.length_c   1.000
_cell.angle_alpha   90.00
_cell.angle_beta   90.00
_cell.angle_gamma   90.00
#
_symmetry.space_group_name_H-M   'P 1'
#
loop_
_entity.id
_entity.type
_entity.pdbx_description
1 polymer ?
#
loop_
_entity_poly.entity_id
_entity_poly.type
_entity_poly.pdbx_seq_one_letter_code
_entity_poly.pdbx_strand_id
1 'polypeptide(L)'
;MELSGGSWIWSGSLRYFFMVPFLLLLVLMRRNVRQLLLVMKENIGGWVLWSSVGFGLFYAPLCLASSFAPGWLIAGTWQITIISGSLLAPLFFEMIQGPNGLVKIRGKIPIKGLFMSLIILIGIALIQVEQANQFSLKDVLFGIIPVVVASFAYPLGNRKMMEVSGGRLDTYQRVLGMTLASLPFWLILSIFGLSTSGMPSLNQVGQSIIVAISSGVIATILFFNATDRVRGNMQKLAAVEATQSMEVLFTVFGELVLLSTPLPSLISWIGMFVIMIGMVLHSYFSHTTGLTAKQKALSKQKNTQIS
;
A
#
# COMPACT_ATOMS: atom_id res chain seq x y z
N MET A 1 1.07 8.93 18.22
CA MET A 1 1.95 10.11 18.00
C MET A 1 1.15 11.40 18.07
N GLU A 2 0.13 11.59 17.26
CA GLU A 2 -0.72 12.80 17.28
C GLU A 2 -1.54 12.94 18.56
N LEU A 3 -2.07 11.85 19.11
CA LEU A 3 -2.82 11.84 20.39
C LEU A 3 -1.99 12.34 21.59
N SER A 4 -0.66 12.28 21.50
CA SER A 4 0.28 12.81 22.51
C SER A 4 0.84 14.20 22.17
N GLY A 5 0.20 14.93 21.25
CA GLY A 5 0.58 16.29 20.84
C GLY A 5 1.71 16.34 19.81
N GLY A 6 2.02 15.24 19.13
CA GLY A 6 3.02 15.20 18.06
C GLY A 6 2.50 15.81 16.75
N SER A 7 3.41 16.41 15.97
CA SER A 7 3.10 16.94 14.64
C SER A 7 3.05 15.82 13.60
N TRP A 8 2.00 15.81 12.77
CA TRP A 8 1.87 14.87 11.65
C TRP A 8 3.04 14.94 10.65
N ILE A 9 3.63 16.12 10.49
CA ILE A 9 4.80 16.35 9.64
C ILE A 9 5.98 15.52 10.13
N TRP A 10 6.24 15.58 11.45
CA TRP A 10 7.33 14.82 12.05
C TRP A 10 7.06 13.32 12.09
N SER A 11 5.81 12.91 12.30
CA SER A 11 5.42 11.50 12.23
C SER A 11 5.72 10.90 10.85
N GLY A 12 5.43 11.65 9.77
CA GLY A 12 5.77 11.24 8.42
C GLY A 12 7.27 11.25 8.15
N SER A 13 7.91 12.39 8.33
CA SER A 13 9.32 12.61 7.95
C SER A 13 10.28 11.71 8.72
N LEU A 14 10.16 11.65 10.07
CA LEU A 14 11.03 10.82 10.91
C LEU A 14 10.95 9.34 10.56
N ARG A 15 9.77 8.83 10.23
CA ARG A 15 9.63 7.44 9.77
C ARG A 15 10.57 7.16 8.60
N TYR A 16 10.57 8.00 7.56
CA TYR A 16 11.41 7.79 6.38
C TYR A 16 12.88 8.05 6.65
N PHE A 17 13.24 9.02 7.49
CA PHE A 17 14.62 9.22 7.89
C PHE A 17 15.18 8.01 8.64
N PHE A 18 14.41 7.46 9.59
CA PHE A 18 14.84 6.27 10.34
C PHE A 18 14.81 4.99 9.51
N MET A 19 13.99 4.89 8.46
CA MET A 19 14.05 3.74 7.54
C MET A 19 15.40 3.61 6.85
N VAL A 20 16.06 4.74 6.52
CA VAL A 20 17.32 4.75 5.74
C VAL A 20 18.41 3.88 6.37
N PRO A 21 18.84 4.09 7.63
CA PRO A 21 19.93 3.31 8.20
C PRO A 21 19.64 1.81 8.27
N PHE A 22 18.39 1.41 8.60
CA PHE A 22 18.01 0.00 8.66
C PHE A 22 17.99 -0.66 7.29
N LEU A 23 17.41 -0.01 6.28
CA LEU A 23 17.38 -0.50 4.90
C LEU A 23 18.78 -0.54 4.28
N LEU A 24 19.60 0.49 4.55
CA LEU A 24 20.98 0.54 4.07
C LEU A 24 21.79 -0.62 4.65
N LEU A 25 21.66 -0.91 5.95
CA LEU A 25 22.31 -2.05 6.58
C LEU A 25 21.90 -3.37 5.93
N LEU A 26 20.60 -3.58 5.70
CA LEU A 26 20.09 -4.80 5.05
C LEU A 26 20.62 -4.98 3.63
N VAL A 27 20.69 -3.91 2.83
CA VAL A 27 21.20 -3.96 1.45
C VAL A 27 22.73 -4.11 1.43
N LEU A 28 23.47 -3.48 2.36
CA LEU A 28 24.93 -3.66 2.52
C LEU A 28 25.29 -5.11 2.86
N MET A 29 24.56 -5.73 3.80
CA MET A 29 24.76 -7.15 4.15
C MET A 29 24.58 -8.07 2.93
N ARG A 30 23.73 -7.69 1.96
CA ARG A 30 23.51 -8.39 0.69
C ARG A 30 24.50 -8.02 -0.42
N ARG A 31 25.41 -7.06 -0.19
CA ARG A 31 26.44 -6.54 -1.11
C ARG A 31 25.88 -5.97 -2.44
N ASN A 32 24.65 -5.47 -2.46
CA ASN A 32 23.94 -5.08 -3.68
C ASN A 32 23.75 -3.56 -3.87
N VAL A 33 24.41 -2.71 -3.06
CA VAL A 33 24.23 -1.23 -3.12
C VAL A 33 24.68 -0.67 -4.46
N ARG A 34 25.78 -1.14 -5.04
CA ARG A 34 26.32 -0.65 -6.33
C ARG A 34 25.30 -0.79 -7.46
N GLN A 35 24.62 -1.95 -7.53
CA GLN A 35 23.59 -2.19 -8.55
C GLN A 35 22.42 -1.22 -8.39
N LEU A 36 21.96 -0.98 -7.15
CA LEU A 36 20.91 0.00 -6.88
C LEU A 36 21.29 1.38 -7.42
N LEU A 37 22.47 1.89 -7.06
CA LEU A 37 22.93 3.22 -7.49
C LEU A 37 23.04 3.35 -9.01
N LEU A 38 23.50 2.30 -9.71
CA LEU A 38 23.56 2.28 -11.18
C LEU A 38 22.17 2.40 -11.79
N VAL A 39 21.21 1.59 -11.32
CA VAL A 39 19.83 1.62 -11.84
C VAL A 39 19.11 2.95 -11.49
N MET A 40 19.39 3.54 -10.33
CA MET A 40 18.83 4.87 -10.00
C MET A 40 19.37 5.97 -10.91
N LYS A 41 20.66 5.95 -11.24
CA LYS A 41 21.29 6.95 -12.10
C LYS A 41 20.73 6.99 -13.52
N GLU A 42 20.23 5.87 -14.05
CA GLU A 42 19.66 5.80 -15.40
C GLU A 42 18.35 6.61 -15.53
N ASN A 43 17.59 6.78 -14.45
CA ASN A 43 16.31 7.52 -14.49
C ASN A 43 16.01 8.19 -13.14
N ILE A 44 16.87 9.12 -12.71
CA ILE A 44 16.73 9.83 -11.42
C ILE A 44 15.36 10.49 -11.30
N GLY A 45 14.88 11.17 -12.37
CA GLY A 45 13.57 11.84 -12.38
C GLY A 45 12.42 10.86 -12.12
N GLY A 46 12.43 9.69 -12.76
CA GLY A 46 11.44 8.65 -12.52
C GLY A 46 11.49 8.10 -11.09
N TRP A 47 12.68 7.93 -10.52
CA TRP A 47 12.86 7.52 -9.13
C TRP A 47 12.30 8.56 -8.16
N VAL A 48 12.67 9.83 -8.29
CA VAL A 48 12.18 10.91 -7.41
C VAL A 48 10.68 11.06 -7.53
N LEU A 49 10.13 11.13 -8.75
CA LEU A 49 8.71 11.30 -8.99
C LEU A 49 7.88 10.18 -8.36
N TRP A 50 8.14 8.93 -8.75
CA TRP A 50 7.31 7.81 -8.33
C TRP A 50 7.53 7.39 -6.88
N SER A 51 8.71 7.66 -6.31
CA SER A 51 8.95 7.50 -4.88
C SER A 51 8.22 8.57 -4.07
N SER A 52 8.19 9.82 -4.54
CA SER A 52 7.40 10.89 -3.89
C SER A 52 5.89 10.60 -3.97
N VAL A 53 5.42 10.03 -5.08
CA VAL A 53 4.02 9.58 -5.18
C VAL A 53 3.77 8.39 -4.23
N GLY A 54 4.55 7.32 -4.33
CA GLY A 54 4.30 6.07 -3.60
C GLY A 54 4.60 6.12 -2.10
N PHE A 55 5.48 7.00 -1.66
CA PHE A 55 5.87 7.18 -0.25
C PHE A 55 5.44 8.55 0.31
N GLY A 56 5.65 9.62 -0.43
CA GLY A 56 5.27 10.98 -0.01
C GLY A 56 3.78 11.20 -0.02
N LEU A 57 3.14 11.18 -1.21
CA LEU A 57 1.69 11.37 -1.36
C LEU A 57 0.85 10.21 -0.78
N PHE A 58 1.48 9.10 -0.42
CA PHE A 58 0.84 8.06 0.36
C PHE A 58 0.82 8.41 1.85
N TYR A 59 1.99 8.63 2.46
CA TYR A 59 2.09 8.64 3.91
C TYR A 59 1.86 10.01 4.54
N ALA A 60 2.24 11.11 3.88
CA ALA A 60 2.00 12.45 4.40
C ALA A 60 0.50 12.77 4.55
N PRO A 61 -0.38 12.46 3.57
CA PRO A 61 -1.82 12.62 3.75
C PRO A 61 -2.43 11.73 4.84
N LEU A 62 -1.91 10.51 5.04
CA LEU A 62 -2.35 9.64 6.15
C LEU A 62 -2.00 10.26 7.51
N CYS A 63 -0.76 10.77 7.66
CA CYS A 63 -0.35 11.47 8.86
C CYS A 63 -1.17 12.76 9.08
N LEU A 64 -1.47 13.52 8.02
CA LEU A 64 -2.32 14.69 8.10
C LEU A 64 -3.73 14.30 8.58
N ALA A 65 -4.34 13.28 7.98
CA ALA A 65 -5.65 12.80 8.35
C ALA A 65 -5.75 12.39 9.82
N SER A 66 -4.69 11.79 10.38
CA SER A 66 -4.65 11.37 11.78
C SER A 66 -4.70 12.52 12.81
N SER A 67 -4.45 13.76 12.35
CA SER A 67 -4.64 14.96 13.18
C SER A 67 -6.08 15.47 13.20
N PHE A 68 -6.95 15.01 12.31
CA PHE A 68 -8.31 15.50 12.13
C PHE A 68 -9.38 14.43 12.28
N ALA A 69 -9.01 13.16 12.18
CA ALA A 69 -9.97 12.06 12.19
C ALA A 69 -9.49 10.92 13.10
N PRO A 70 -10.40 10.19 13.74
CA PRO A 70 -10.06 9.03 14.55
C PRO A 70 -9.50 7.89 13.69
N GLY A 71 -8.67 7.04 14.32
CA GLY A 71 -7.96 5.96 13.63
C GLY A 71 -8.87 5.01 12.85
N TRP A 72 -10.04 4.67 13.41
CA TRP A 72 -11.02 3.79 12.76
C TRP A 72 -11.53 4.37 11.43
N LEU A 73 -11.75 5.71 11.35
CA LEU A 73 -12.20 6.36 10.12
C LEU A 73 -11.11 6.33 9.06
N ILE A 74 -9.87 6.58 9.46
CA ILE A 74 -8.70 6.50 8.57
C ILE A 74 -8.52 5.07 8.06
N ALA A 75 -8.52 4.07 8.96
CA ALA A 75 -8.38 2.67 8.60
C ALA A 75 -9.50 2.19 7.67
N GLY A 76 -10.75 2.58 7.93
CA GLY A 76 -11.89 2.27 7.07
C GLY A 76 -11.78 2.93 5.70
N THR A 77 -11.46 4.23 5.65
CA THR A 77 -11.31 4.96 4.38
C THR A 77 -10.12 4.45 3.57
N TRP A 78 -9.02 4.07 4.22
CA TRP A 78 -7.84 3.49 3.59
C TRP A 78 -8.16 2.25 2.76
N GLN A 79 -9.22 1.51 3.09
CA GLN A 79 -9.62 0.31 2.36
C GLN A 79 -10.08 0.60 0.92
N ILE A 80 -10.31 1.86 0.55
CA ILE A 80 -10.49 2.27 -0.86
C ILE A 80 -9.27 1.86 -1.70
N THR A 81 -8.08 1.66 -1.09
CA THR A 81 -6.89 1.16 -1.78
C THR A 81 -7.12 -0.17 -2.50
N ILE A 82 -8.03 -1.01 -2.02
CA ILE A 82 -8.39 -2.31 -2.62
C ILE A 82 -9.05 -2.09 -4.00
N ILE A 83 -9.91 -1.09 -4.10
CA ILE A 83 -10.56 -0.72 -5.37
C ILE A 83 -9.60 0.08 -6.25
N SER A 84 -8.86 1.02 -5.69
CA SER A 84 -7.95 1.89 -6.45
C SER A 84 -6.90 1.08 -7.20
N GLY A 85 -6.34 0.03 -6.60
CA GLY A 85 -5.44 -0.90 -7.27
C GLY A 85 -6.07 -1.55 -8.52
N SER A 86 -7.32 -1.96 -8.43
CA SER A 86 -8.06 -2.52 -9.57
C SER A 86 -8.37 -1.48 -10.65
N LEU A 87 -8.77 -0.27 -10.27
CA LEU A 87 -9.08 0.83 -11.18
C LEU A 87 -7.83 1.35 -11.93
N LEU A 88 -6.67 1.27 -11.32
CA LEU A 88 -5.39 1.66 -11.92
C LEU A 88 -4.87 0.65 -12.96
N ALA A 89 -5.44 -0.57 -13.06
CA ALA A 89 -4.97 -1.61 -13.98
C ALA A 89 -4.79 -1.13 -15.44
N PRO A 90 -5.69 -0.30 -16.04
CA PRO A 90 -5.51 0.17 -17.41
C PRO A 90 -4.32 1.12 -17.64
N LEU A 91 -3.70 1.63 -16.59
CA LEU A 91 -2.49 2.46 -16.68
C LEU A 91 -1.21 1.62 -16.85
N PHE A 92 -1.31 0.30 -16.73
CA PHE A 92 -0.20 -0.64 -16.74
C PHE A 92 -0.34 -1.67 -17.87
N PHE A 93 0.75 -2.40 -18.12
CA PHE A 93 0.81 -3.43 -19.12
C PHE A 93 1.04 -4.80 -18.49
N GLU A 94 0.40 -5.81 -19.05
CA GLU A 94 0.58 -7.21 -18.70
C GLU A 94 1.32 -7.94 -19.84
N MET A 95 2.14 -8.93 -19.48
CA MET A 95 2.78 -9.83 -20.41
C MET A 95 1.93 -11.10 -20.51
N ILE A 96 1.36 -11.36 -21.69
CA ILE A 96 0.58 -12.57 -21.96
C ILE A 96 1.29 -13.43 -22.98
N GLN A 97 1.09 -14.75 -22.90
CA GLN A 97 1.57 -15.69 -23.90
C GLN A 97 0.71 -15.55 -25.16
N GLY A 98 1.30 -15.02 -26.23
CA GLY A 98 0.70 -14.97 -27.55
C GLY A 98 1.17 -16.14 -28.44
N PRO A 99 0.66 -16.26 -29.68
CA PRO A 99 1.06 -17.32 -30.62
C PRO A 99 2.55 -17.32 -30.95
N ASN A 100 3.17 -16.15 -31.00
CA ASN A 100 4.58 -15.93 -31.38
C ASN A 100 5.47 -15.54 -30.19
N GLY A 101 5.07 -15.85 -28.93
CA GLY A 101 5.81 -15.50 -27.73
C GLY A 101 5.08 -14.53 -26.79
N LEU A 102 5.81 -13.87 -25.88
CA LEU A 102 5.23 -12.93 -24.93
C LEU A 102 4.80 -11.64 -25.62
N VAL A 103 3.53 -11.28 -25.47
CA VAL A 103 2.94 -10.05 -25.99
C VAL A 103 2.58 -9.11 -24.82
N LYS A 104 2.95 -7.85 -24.97
CA LYS A 104 2.63 -6.78 -24.01
C LYS A 104 1.24 -6.24 -24.35
N ILE A 105 0.28 -6.43 -23.47
CA ILE A 105 -1.09 -5.89 -23.61
C ILE A 105 -1.40 -4.91 -22.48
N ARG A 106 -2.32 -3.99 -22.74
CA ARG A 106 -2.80 -3.07 -21.71
C ARG A 106 -3.64 -3.82 -20.68
N GLY A 107 -3.37 -3.58 -19.40
CA GLY A 107 -4.12 -4.18 -18.31
C GLY A 107 -5.61 -3.85 -18.37
N LYS A 108 -6.44 -4.79 -17.99
CA LYS A 108 -7.90 -4.62 -17.90
C LYS A 108 -8.32 -4.61 -16.45
N ILE A 109 -9.38 -3.84 -16.15
CA ILE A 109 -9.97 -3.84 -14.81
C ILE A 109 -10.47 -5.26 -14.50
N PRO A 110 -9.98 -5.89 -13.39
CA PRO A 110 -10.40 -7.24 -13.02
C PRO A 110 -11.79 -7.20 -12.37
N ILE A 111 -12.86 -7.19 -13.19
CA ILE A 111 -14.25 -6.99 -12.77
C ILE A 111 -14.65 -7.96 -11.65
N LYS A 112 -14.26 -9.24 -11.75
CA LYS A 112 -14.54 -10.22 -10.68
C LYS A 112 -13.86 -9.86 -9.36
N GLY A 113 -12.59 -9.43 -9.42
CA GLY A 113 -11.86 -8.92 -8.26
C GLY A 113 -12.52 -7.67 -7.67
N LEU A 114 -13.00 -6.76 -8.52
CA LEU A 114 -13.69 -5.55 -8.10
C LEU A 114 -14.99 -5.86 -7.34
N PHE A 115 -15.79 -6.83 -7.81
CA PHE A 115 -16.98 -7.29 -7.07
C PHE A 115 -16.63 -7.85 -5.68
N MET A 116 -15.55 -8.64 -5.58
CA MET A 116 -15.10 -9.16 -4.28
C MET A 116 -14.59 -8.03 -3.37
N SER A 117 -13.92 -7.04 -3.94
CA SER A 117 -13.51 -5.83 -3.21
C SER A 117 -14.70 -5.04 -2.68
N LEU A 118 -15.82 -4.97 -3.42
CA LEU A 118 -17.05 -4.33 -2.94
C LEU A 118 -17.65 -5.06 -1.73
N ILE A 119 -17.60 -6.40 -1.69
CA ILE A 119 -18.04 -7.17 -0.52
C ILE A 119 -17.19 -6.78 0.70
N ILE A 120 -15.88 -6.69 0.56
CA ILE A 120 -14.97 -6.25 1.63
C ILE A 120 -15.37 -4.84 2.10
N LEU A 121 -15.61 -3.90 1.18
CA LEU A 121 -16.00 -2.53 1.52
C LEU A 121 -17.36 -2.46 2.24
N ILE A 122 -18.31 -3.32 1.88
CA ILE A 122 -19.59 -3.43 2.60
C ILE A 122 -19.34 -3.85 4.05
N GLY A 123 -18.49 -4.86 4.27
CA GLY A 123 -18.11 -5.27 5.62
C GLY A 123 -17.46 -4.16 6.44
N ILE A 124 -16.58 -3.37 5.80
CA ILE A 124 -15.95 -2.21 6.43
C ILE A 124 -16.99 -1.13 6.76
N ALA A 125 -17.90 -0.82 5.83
CA ALA A 125 -18.96 0.13 6.05
C ALA A 125 -19.86 -0.27 7.24
N LEU A 126 -20.18 -1.56 7.41
CA LEU A 126 -20.92 -2.06 8.55
C LEU A 126 -20.19 -1.78 9.89
N ILE A 127 -18.88 -1.97 9.94
CA ILE A 127 -18.09 -1.64 11.14
C ILE A 127 -18.13 -0.14 11.45
N GLN A 128 -18.20 0.71 10.41
CA GLN A 128 -18.12 2.16 10.53
C GLN A 128 -19.49 2.82 10.84
N VAL A 129 -20.62 2.16 10.52
CA VAL A 129 -21.98 2.74 10.64
C VAL A 129 -22.28 3.25 12.04
N GLU A 130 -21.87 2.53 13.08
CA GLU A 130 -22.17 2.92 14.47
C GLU A 130 -21.44 4.20 14.92
N GLN A 131 -20.32 4.48 14.28
CA GLN A 131 -19.46 5.61 14.62
C GLN A 131 -19.75 6.84 13.72
N ALA A 132 -20.55 6.65 12.66
CA ALA A 132 -20.80 7.65 11.62
C ALA A 132 -21.61 8.87 12.08
N ASN A 133 -22.32 8.81 13.20
CA ASN A 133 -23.23 9.86 13.65
C ASN A 133 -22.54 11.13 14.20
N GLN A 134 -21.21 11.22 14.17
CA GLN A 134 -20.44 12.32 14.80
C GLN A 134 -19.55 13.10 13.82
N PHE A 135 -19.71 12.94 12.49
CA PHE A 135 -18.84 13.60 11.51
C PHE A 135 -19.13 15.09 11.34
N SER A 136 -18.08 15.91 11.47
CA SER A 136 -18.07 17.28 11.02
C SER A 136 -17.60 17.39 9.56
N LEU A 137 -17.96 18.50 8.88
CA LEU A 137 -17.44 18.79 7.54
C LEU A 137 -15.90 18.82 7.52
N LYS A 138 -15.27 19.26 8.61
CA LYS A 138 -13.82 19.32 8.78
C LYS A 138 -13.21 17.90 8.78
N ASP A 139 -13.85 16.93 9.44
CA ASP A 139 -13.38 15.54 9.47
C ASP A 139 -13.46 14.90 8.09
N VAL A 140 -14.48 15.24 7.31
CA VAL A 140 -14.58 14.77 5.91
C VAL A 140 -13.47 15.38 5.05
N LEU A 141 -13.24 16.68 5.10
CA LEU A 141 -12.29 17.36 4.25
C LEU A 141 -10.82 16.99 4.59
N PHE A 142 -10.48 16.96 5.86
CA PHE A 142 -9.10 16.74 6.32
C PHE A 142 -8.84 15.32 6.80
N GLY A 143 -9.86 14.55 7.13
CA GLY A 143 -9.74 13.15 7.53
C GLY A 143 -9.96 12.16 6.36
N ILE A 144 -10.94 12.37 5.49
CA ILE A 144 -11.31 11.42 4.43
C ILE A 144 -10.55 11.71 3.13
N ILE A 145 -10.61 12.94 2.59
CA ILE A 145 -10.03 13.25 1.28
C ILE A 145 -8.53 12.94 1.20
N PRO A 146 -7.69 13.31 2.19
CA PRO A 146 -6.27 12.94 2.15
C PRO A 146 -6.03 11.43 2.11
N VAL A 147 -6.84 10.64 2.83
CA VAL A 147 -6.74 9.18 2.82
C VAL A 147 -7.15 8.60 1.46
N VAL A 148 -8.18 9.16 0.81
CA VAL A 148 -8.54 8.78 -0.57
C VAL A 148 -7.38 9.05 -1.53
N VAL A 149 -6.74 10.20 -1.46
CA VAL A 149 -5.55 10.51 -2.27
C VAL A 149 -4.44 9.48 -2.00
N ALA A 150 -4.14 9.20 -0.75
CA ALA A 150 -3.15 8.21 -0.33
C ALA A 150 -3.47 6.81 -0.90
N SER A 151 -4.75 6.41 -0.89
CA SER A 151 -5.20 5.09 -1.35
C SER A 151 -4.97 4.85 -2.85
N PHE A 152 -4.93 5.90 -3.66
CA PHE A 152 -4.52 5.83 -5.08
C PHE A 152 -3.01 5.98 -5.26
N ALA A 153 -2.37 6.85 -4.49
CA ALA A 153 -0.94 7.13 -4.60
C ALA A 153 -0.08 5.90 -4.31
N TYR A 154 -0.43 5.11 -3.29
CA TYR A 154 0.36 3.96 -2.88
C TYR A 154 0.48 2.86 -3.95
N PRO A 155 -0.63 2.27 -4.46
CA PRO A 155 -0.54 1.26 -5.52
C PRO A 155 0.03 1.83 -6.82
N LEU A 156 -0.27 3.10 -7.16
CA LEU A 156 0.27 3.76 -8.33
C LEU A 156 1.79 3.86 -8.26
N GLY A 157 2.32 4.42 -7.15
CA GLY A 157 3.76 4.57 -6.94
C GLY A 157 4.49 3.23 -6.91
N ASN A 158 3.97 2.22 -6.18
CA ASN A 158 4.55 0.90 -6.12
C ASN A 158 4.64 0.25 -7.51
N ARG A 159 3.56 0.26 -8.29
CA ARG A 159 3.51 -0.34 -9.62
C ARG A 159 4.40 0.40 -10.62
N LYS A 160 4.42 1.74 -10.58
CA LYS A 160 5.33 2.54 -11.42
C LYS A 160 6.78 2.29 -11.08
N MET A 161 7.13 2.13 -9.81
CA MET A 161 8.50 1.75 -9.42
C MET A 161 8.87 0.32 -9.83
N MET A 162 7.90 -0.61 -9.90
CA MET A 162 8.14 -1.92 -10.51
C MET A 162 8.48 -1.82 -12.02
N GLU A 163 7.83 -0.89 -12.74
CA GLU A 163 8.15 -0.62 -14.15
C GLU A 163 9.54 0.05 -14.29
N VAL A 164 9.83 1.10 -13.51
CA VAL A 164 11.10 1.84 -13.55
C VAL A 164 12.29 0.95 -13.20
N SER A 165 12.17 0.10 -12.18
CA SER A 165 13.25 -0.83 -11.78
C SER A 165 13.44 -1.97 -12.79
N GLY A 166 12.44 -2.24 -13.63
CA GLY A 166 12.51 -3.24 -14.70
C GLY A 166 12.75 -4.68 -14.23
N GLY A 167 12.62 -4.99 -12.92
CA GLY A 167 12.95 -6.28 -12.32
C GLY A 167 14.44 -6.53 -12.14
N ARG A 168 15.27 -5.52 -12.31
CA ARG A 168 16.73 -5.57 -12.15
C ARG A 168 17.19 -5.49 -10.70
N LEU A 169 16.27 -5.08 -9.79
CA LEU A 169 16.51 -4.90 -8.36
C LEU A 169 15.68 -5.89 -7.56
N ASP A 170 16.23 -6.36 -6.46
CA ASP A 170 15.46 -7.08 -5.46
C ASP A 170 14.57 -6.14 -4.64
N THR A 171 13.66 -6.69 -3.84
CA THR A 171 12.72 -5.92 -3.03
C THR A 171 13.43 -4.98 -2.06
N TYR A 172 14.52 -5.42 -1.43
CA TYR A 172 15.26 -4.60 -0.45
C TYR A 172 15.91 -3.39 -1.11
N GLN A 173 16.54 -3.59 -2.27
CA GLN A 173 17.11 -2.53 -3.08
C GLN A 173 16.03 -1.54 -3.52
N ARG A 174 14.87 -2.04 -3.98
CA ARG A 174 13.78 -1.19 -4.44
C ARG A 174 13.21 -0.34 -3.30
N VAL A 175 12.98 -0.92 -2.13
CA VAL A 175 12.49 -0.18 -0.95
C VAL A 175 13.52 0.86 -0.50
N LEU A 176 14.80 0.51 -0.41
CA LEU A 176 15.86 1.47 -0.09
C LEU A 176 15.92 2.60 -1.12
N GLY A 177 15.92 2.27 -2.41
CA GLY A 177 15.97 3.26 -3.49
C GLY A 177 14.78 4.23 -3.46
N MET A 178 13.57 3.71 -3.24
CA MET A 178 12.37 4.54 -3.08
C MET A 178 12.45 5.42 -1.82
N THR A 179 12.95 4.88 -0.71
CA THR A 179 13.15 5.67 0.51
C THR A 179 14.12 6.82 0.26
N LEU A 180 15.31 6.54 -0.33
CA LEU A 180 16.30 7.57 -0.65
C LEU A 180 15.78 8.61 -1.65
N ALA A 181 15.10 8.17 -2.70
CA ALA A 181 14.56 9.06 -3.73
C ALA A 181 13.37 9.92 -3.24
N SER A 182 12.69 9.51 -2.17
CA SER A 182 11.64 10.31 -1.51
C SER A 182 12.18 11.30 -0.47
N LEU A 183 13.46 11.21 -0.08
CA LEU A 183 14.04 12.11 0.94
C LEU A 183 13.90 13.61 0.60
N PRO A 184 14.05 14.07 -0.64
CA PRO A 184 13.83 15.49 -0.96
C PRO A 184 12.44 15.98 -0.56
N PHE A 185 11.40 15.18 -0.79
CA PHE A 185 10.03 15.48 -0.35
C PHE A 185 9.96 15.61 1.19
N TRP A 186 10.53 14.65 1.91
CA TRP A 186 10.51 14.64 3.38
C TRP A 186 11.35 15.76 3.99
N LEU A 187 12.47 16.14 3.37
CA LEU A 187 13.29 17.28 3.79
C LEU A 187 12.53 18.60 3.65
N ILE A 188 11.87 18.83 2.50
CA ILE A 188 11.04 20.03 2.30
C ILE A 188 9.92 20.08 3.35
N LEU A 189 9.24 18.97 3.57
CA LEU A 189 8.17 18.88 4.57
C LEU A 189 8.70 19.12 5.99
N SER A 190 9.89 18.62 6.32
CA SER A 190 10.55 18.85 7.62
C SER A 190 10.94 20.30 7.85
N ILE A 191 11.43 21.01 6.82
CA ILE A 191 11.72 22.44 6.90
C ILE A 191 10.44 23.23 7.19
N PHE A 192 9.33 22.87 6.53
CA PHE A 192 8.03 23.44 6.83
C PHE A 192 7.58 23.10 8.26
N GLY A 193 7.81 21.87 8.72
CA GLY A 193 7.52 21.42 10.08
C GLY A 193 8.30 22.21 11.15
N LEU A 194 9.58 22.48 10.89
CA LEU A 194 10.40 23.31 11.78
C LEU A 194 9.82 24.72 11.97
N SER A 195 9.32 25.32 10.88
CA SER A 195 8.75 26.67 10.92
C SER A 195 7.36 26.75 11.58
N THR A 196 6.58 25.67 11.52
CA THR A 196 5.18 25.66 11.98
C THR A 196 4.96 24.98 13.33
N SER A 197 5.72 23.93 13.63
CA SER A 197 5.54 23.07 14.81
C SER A 197 6.78 22.98 15.70
N GLY A 198 7.91 23.59 15.27
CA GLY A 198 9.19 23.47 15.96
C GLY A 198 9.80 22.06 15.89
N MET A 199 10.75 21.77 16.79
CA MET A 199 11.41 20.47 16.85
C MET A 199 10.48 19.36 17.40
N PRO A 200 10.63 18.11 16.92
CA PRO A 200 9.86 16.99 17.45
C PRO A 200 10.25 16.67 18.90
N SER A 201 9.31 16.23 19.71
CA SER A 201 9.59 15.75 21.06
C SER A 201 10.37 14.43 21.04
N LEU A 202 11.15 14.16 22.11
CA LEU A 202 11.87 12.88 22.23
C LEU A 202 10.92 11.68 22.21
N ASN A 203 9.72 11.82 22.77
CA ASN A 203 8.70 10.78 22.72
C ASN A 203 8.25 10.51 21.29
N GLN A 204 7.99 11.54 20.48
CA GLN A 204 7.64 11.41 19.06
C GLN A 204 8.78 10.76 18.26
N VAL A 205 10.03 11.12 18.54
CA VAL A 205 11.20 10.49 17.91
C VAL A 205 11.24 8.99 18.22
N GLY A 206 11.10 8.61 19.49
CA GLY A 206 11.09 7.20 19.91
C GLY A 206 9.97 6.38 19.26
N GLN A 207 8.74 6.91 19.25
CA GLN A 207 7.61 6.27 18.57
C GLN A 207 7.85 6.15 17.05
N SER A 208 8.44 7.16 16.42
CA SER A 208 8.75 7.14 14.99
C SER A 208 9.80 6.09 14.62
N ILE A 209 10.78 5.80 15.49
CA ILE A 209 11.74 4.70 15.29
C ILE A 209 11.00 3.35 15.27
N ILE A 210 10.10 3.11 16.21
CA ILE A 210 9.31 1.86 16.27
C ILE A 210 8.48 1.69 14.99
N VAL A 211 7.80 2.75 14.55
CA VAL A 211 6.99 2.75 13.32
C VAL A 211 7.89 2.57 12.09
N ALA A 212 9.06 3.20 12.05
CA ALA A 212 10.01 3.03 10.94
C ALA A 212 10.46 1.58 10.80
N ILE A 213 10.77 0.90 11.90
CA ILE A 213 11.21 -0.50 11.86
C ILE A 213 10.04 -1.43 11.50
N SER A 214 8.93 -1.36 12.23
CA SER A 214 7.81 -2.30 12.10
C SER A 214 7.05 -2.09 10.78
N SER A 215 6.51 -0.91 10.56
CA SER A 215 5.70 -0.56 9.38
C SER A 215 6.57 -0.13 8.21
N GLY A 216 7.60 0.69 8.45
CA GLY A 216 8.45 1.23 7.40
C GLY A 216 9.33 0.17 6.74
N VAL A 217 10.07 -0.60 7.53
CA VAL A 217 11.01 -1.60 7.00
C VAL A 217 10.35 -2.96 6.83
N ILE A 218 9.87 -3.57 7.92
CA ILE A 218 9.41 -4.97 7.90
C ILE A 218 8.17 -5.11 7.02
N ALA A 219 7.09 -4.38 7.31
CA ALA A 219 5.83 -4.52 6.59
C ALA A 219 5.98 -4.10 5.11
N THR A 220 6.72 -3.02 4.82
CA THR A 220 6.94 -2.56 3.44
C THR A 220 7.73 -3.58 2.63
N ILE A 221 8.78 -4.19 3.18
CA ILE A 221 9.54 -5.25 2.49
C ILE A 221 8.65 -6.46 2.23
N LEU A 222 7.89 -6.92 3.22
CA LEU A 222 6.99 -8.07 3.06
C LEU A 222 5.94 -7.82 1.97
N PHE A 223 5.28 -6.66 1.99
CA PHE A 223 4.27 -6.29 1.00
C PHE A 223 4.86 -6.15 -0.40
N PHE A 224 6.01 -5.47 -0.54
CA PHE A 224 6.67 -5.32 -1.82
C PHE A 224 7.18 -6.66 -2.37
N ASN A 225 7.67 -7.55 -1.52
CA ASN A 225 8.05 -8.91 -1.92
C ASN A 225 6.83 -9.69 -2.45
N ALA A 226 5.69 -9.59 -1.77
CA ALA A 226 4.46 -10.23 -2.22
C ALA A 226 3.99 -9.67 -3.58
N THR A 227 4.01 -8.35 -3.78
CA THR A 227 3.64 -7.72 -5.06
C THR A 227 4.63 -8.05 -6.19
N ASP A 228 5.94 -8.14 -5.91
CA ASP A 228 6.95 -8.53 -6.88
C ASP A 228 6.75 -9.96 -7.41
N ARG A 229 6.35 -10.89 -6.53
CA ARG A 229 6.08 -12.29 -6.92
C ARG A 229 4.91 -12.45 -7.89
N VAL A 230 3.99 -11.50 -7.91
CA VAL A 230 2.81 -11.51 -8.79
C VAL A 230 2.88 -10.46 -9.89
N ARG A 231 4.04 -9.88 -10.09
CA ARG A 231 4.33 -8.88 -11.11
C ARG A 231 3.89 -9.33 -12.50
N GLY A 232 3.25 -8.44 -13.26
CA GLY A 232 2.74 -8.73 -14.61
C GLY A 232 1.39 -9.46 -14.64
N ASN A 233 0.77 -9.73 -13.48
CA ASN A 233 -0.58 -10.27 -13.39
C ASN A 233 -1.45 -9.34 -12.52
N MET A 234 -2.24 -8.49 -13.16
CA MET A 234 -3.04 -7.47 -12.47
C MET A 234 -4.07 -8.05 -11.50
N GLN A 235 -4.63 -9.22 -11.81
CA GLN A 235 -5.61 -9.86 -10.94
C GLN A 235 -4.98 -10.39 -9.64
N LYS A 236 -3.83 -11.05 -9.74
CA LYS A 236 -3.08 -11.51 -8.56
C LYS A 236 -2.55 -10.33 -7.75
N LEU A 237 -2.12 -9.27 -8.43
CA LEU A 237 -1.64 -8.05 -7.78
C LEU A 237 -2.77 -7.40 -6.96
N ALA A 238 -3.97 -7.26 -7.55
CA ALA A 238 -5.15 -6.78 -6.83
C ALA A 238 -5.53 -7.68 -5.64
N ALA A 239 -5.35 -9.00 -5.74
CA ALA A 239 -5.58 -9.92 -4.63
C ALA A 239 -4.57 -9.71 -3.48
N VAL A 240 -3.30 -9.49 -3.79
CA VAL A 240 -2.28 -9.15 -2.77
C VAL A 240 -2.61 -7.80 -2.13
N GLU A 241 -2.98 -6.80 -2.91
CA GLU A 241 -3.40 -5.49 -2.40
C GLU A 241 -4.65 -5.60 -1.50
N ALA A 242 -5.60 -6.47 -1.82
CA ALA A 242 -6.80 -6.71 -1.01
C ALA A 242 -6.49 -7.31 0.38
N THR A 243 -5.34 -7.96 0.57
CA THR A 243 -4.96 -8.48 1.91
C THR A 243 -4.75 -7.37 2.95
N GLN A 244 -4.58 -6.13 2.51
CA GLN A 244 -4.51 -4.97 3.41
C GLN A 244 -5.78 -4.76 4.23
N SER A 245 -6.94 -5.29 3.78
CA SER A 245 -8.19 -5.23 4.56
C SER A 245 -8.11 -5.94 5.92
N MET A 246 -7.14 -6.86 6.11
CA MET A 246 -6.83 -7.45 7.41
C MET A 246 -6.42 -6.40 8.45
N GLU A 247 -5.91 -5.25 8.02
CA GLU A 247 -5.55 -4.14 8.90
C GLU A 247 -6.72 -3.73 9.80
N VAL A 248 -7.94 -3.67 9.25
CA VAL A 248 -9.14 -3.31 10.03
C VAL A 248 -9.38 -4.32 11.15
N LEU A 249 -9.23 -5.62 10.88
CA LEU A 249 -9.39 -6.67 11.88
C LEU A 249 -8.33 -6.58 12.98
N PHE A 250 -7.07 -6.37 12.59
CA PHE A 250 -5.97 -6.20 13.54
C PHE A 250 -6.11 -4.91 14.35
N THR A 251 -6.64 -3.82 13.76
CA THR A 251 -6.91 -2.57 14.47
C THR A 251 -7.96 -2.79 15.55
N VAL A 252 -9.11 -3.37 15.21
CA VAL A 252 -10.17 -3.67 16.18
C VAL A 252 -9.65 -4.59 17.30
N PHE A 253 -8.92 -5.65 16.96
CA PHE A 253 -8.34 -6.55 17.95
C PHE A 253 -7.30 -5.85 18.84
N GLY A 254 -6.44 -5.03 18.24
CA GLY A 254 -5.44 -4.23 18.96
C GLY A 254 -6.06 -3.23 19.93
N GLU A 255 -7.14 -2.55 19.53
CA GLU A 255 -7.91 -1.64 20.38
C GLU A 255 -8.53 -2.36 21.58
N LEU A 256 -9.11 -3.54 21.36
CA LEU A 256 -9.67 -4.36 22.44
C LEU A 256 -8.61 -4.79 23.47
N VAL A 257 -7.44 -5.23 23.00
CA VAL A 257 -6.41 -5.79 23.88
C VAL A 257 -5.56 -4.70 24.54
N LEU A 258 -5.20 -3.66 23.80
CA LEU A 258 -4.23 -2.64 24.25
C LEU A 258 -4.91 -1.41 24.87
N LEU A 259 -6.11 -1.06 24.41
CA LEU A 259 -6.81 0.15 24.86
C LEU A 259 -7.99 -0.15 25.77
N SER A 260 -8.28 -1.44 26.07
CA SER A 260 -9.40 -1.87 26.90
C SER A 260 -10.74 -1.26 26.45
N THR A 261 -10.93 -1.12 25.14
CA THR A 261 -12.17 -0.61 24.55
C THR A 261 -13.32 -1.60 24.77
N PRO A 262 -14.59 -1.17 24.81
CA PRO A 262 -15.74 -2.08 24.90
C PRO A 262 -15.75 -3.05 23.71
N LEU A 263 -16.35 -4.22 23.93
CA LEU A 263 -16.51 -5.23 22.87
C LEU A 263 -17.28 -4.63 21.68
N PRO A 264 -16.87 -4.97 20.44
CA PRO A 264 -17.58 -4.55 19.24
C PRO A 264 -19.04 -5.01 19.29
N SER A 265 -19.91 -4.21 18.70
CA SER A 265 -21.31 -4.55 18.54
C SER A 265 -21.53 -5.78 17.66
N LEU A 266 -22.74 -6.31 17.66
CA LEU A 266 -23.13 -7.38 16.74
C LEU A 266 -22.95 -6.97 15.26
N ILE A 267 -23.23 -5.71 14.91
CA ILE A 267 -23.05 -5.20 13.56
C ILE A 267 -21.57 -5.20 13.16
N SER A 268 -20.69 -4.78 14.06
CA SER A 268 -19.24 -4.83 13.84
C SER A 268 -18.72 -6.26 13.67
N TRP A 269 -19.24 -7.24 14.44
CA TRP A 269 -18.90 -8.65 14.26
C TRP A 269 -19.35 -9.19 12.90
N ILE A 270 -20.58 -8.85 12.46
CA ILE A 270 -21.08 -9.20 11.13
C ILE A 270 -20.17 -8.56 10.06
N GLY A 271 -19.80 -7.28 10.20
CA GLY A 271 -18.89 -6.61 9.28
C GLY A 271 -17.55 -7.30 9.15
N MET A 272 -16.92 -7.71 10.27
CA MET A 272 -15.67 -8.48 10.27
C MET A 272 -15.82 -9.83 9.54
N PHE A 273 -16.92 -10.51 9.75
CA PHE A 273 -17.19 -11.78 9.06
C PHE A 273 -17.36 -11.59 7.55
N VAL A 274 -18.06 -10.53 7.12
CA VAL A 274 -18.21 -10.17 5.71
C VAL A 274 -16.85 -9.83 5.07
N ILE A 275 -15.95 -9.12 5.76
CA ILE A 275 -14.58 -8.85 5.30
C ILE A 275 -13.83 -10.17 5.08
N MET A 276 -13.86 -11.08 6.05
CA MET A 276 -13.18 -12.39 5.93
C MET A 276 -13.69 -13.19 4.72
N ILE A 277 -15.01 -13.27 4.55
CA ILE A 277 -15.61 -13.93 3.37
C ILE A 277 -15.14 -13.26 2.09
N GLY A 278 -15.22 -11.93 2.00
CA GLY A 278 -14.80 -11.17 0.84
C GLY A 278 -13.35 -11.43 0.46
N MET A 279 -12.43 -11.50 1.44
CA MET A 279 -11.02 -11.82 1.21
C MET A 279 -10.81 -13.25 0.70
N VAL A 280 -11.48 -14.24 1.31
CA VAL A 280 -11.40 -15.63 0.88
C VAL A 280 -11.89 -15.77 -0.57
N LEU A 281 -13.05 -15.16 -0.89
CA LEU A 281 -13.59 -15.17 -2.23
C LEU A 281 -12.66 -14.45 -3.22
N HIS A 282 -12.12 -13.29 -2.85
CA HIS A 282 -11.18 -12.54 -3.70
C HIS A 282 -9.92 -13.38 -4.01
N SER A 283 -9.34 -14.02 -3.00
CA SER A 283 -8.18 -14.90 -3.15
C SER A 283 -8.50 -16.12 -4.03
N TYR A 284 -9.63 -16.79 -3.79
CA TYR A 284 -10.07 -17.95 -4.54
C TYR A 284 -10.28 -17.66 -6.03
N PHE A 285 -11.04 -16.60 -6.36
CA PHE A 285 -11.30 -16.22 -7.76
C PHE A 285 -10.04 -15.72 -8.47
N SER A 286 -9.13 -15.07 -7.77
CA SER A 286 -7.84 -14.65 -8.34
C SER A 286 -6.96 -15.84 -8.70
N HIS A 287 -7.01 -16.92 -7.91
CA HIS A 287 -6.26 -18.15 -8.19
C HIS A 287 -6.86 -18.94 -9.36
N THR A 288 -8.17 -19.10 -9.39
CA THR A 288 -8.89 -19.92 -10.39
C THR A 288 -8.77 -19.34 -11.81
N THR A 289 -8.85 -18.02 -11.95
CA THR A 289 -8.73 -17.39 -13.28
C THR A 289 -7.31 -17.53 -13.84
N GLY A 290 -6.28 -17.54 -12.98
CA GLY A 290 -4.89 -17.82 -13.39
C GLY A 290 -4.71 -19.22 -13.94
N LEU A 291 -5.36 -20.23 -13.36
CA LEU A 291 -5.33 -21.62 -13.83
C LEU A 291 -6.04 -21.80 -15.18
N THR A 292 -7.22 -21.18 -15.35
CA THR A 292 -7.99 -21.27 -16.60
C THR A 292 -7.25 -20.60 -17.77
N ALA A 293 -6.57 -19.49 -17.54
CA ALA A 293 -5.74 -18.83 -18.56
C ALA A 293 -4.55 -19.71 -18.97
N LYS A 294 -3.90 -20.37 -18.01
CA LYS A 294 -2.80 -21.31 -18.25
C LYS A 294 -3.27 -22.56 -19.02
N GLN A 295 -4.42 -23.12 -18.67
CA GLN A 295 -5.02 -24.26 -19.38
C GLN A 295 -5.42 -23.92 -20.81
N LYS A 296 -6.03 -22.75 -21.06
CA LYS A 296 -6.34 -22.27 -22.40
C LYS A 296 -5.10 -22.03 -23.27
N ALA A 297 -4.02 -21.55 -22.67
CA ALA A 297 -2.73 -21.39 -23.38
C ALA A 297 -2.14 -22.75 -23.77
N LEU A 298 -2.15 -23.72 -22.86
CA LEU A 298 -1.66 -25.07 -23.09
C LEU A 298 -2.50 -25.85 -24.12
N SER A 299 -3.82 -25.72 -24.09
CA SER A 299 -4.72 -26.36 -25.07
C SER A 299 -4.55 -25.79 -26.49
N LYS A 300 -4.31 -24.46 -26.62
CA LYS A 300 -3.99 -23.84 -27.91
C LYS A 300 -2.65 -24.32 -28.45
N GLN A 301 -1.61 -24.47 -27.62
CA GLN A 301 -0.33 -25.02 -28.04
C GLN A 301 -0.45 -26.46 -28.55
N LYS A 302 -1.25 -27.29 -27.86
CA LYS A 302 -1.45 -28.69 -28.24
C LYS A 302 -2.17 -28.83 -29.59
N ASN A 303 -3.13 -27.95 -29.87
CA ASN A 303 -3.86 -27.94 -31.15
C ASN A 303 -3.03 -27.41 -32.33
N THR A 304 -2.03 -26.54 -32.07
CA THR A 304 -1.12 -26.01 -33.11
C THR A 304 0.01 -26.98 -33.46
N GLN A 305 0.31 -27.96 -32.58
CA GLN A 305 1.29 -29.01 -32.85
C GLN A 305 0.70 -30.25 -33.57
N ILE A 306 -0.62 -30.34 -33.70
CA ILE A 306 -1.35 -31.45 -34.32
C ILE A 306 -1.86 -31.07 -35.72
N SER A 307 -1.85 -29.78 -36.07
CA SER A 307 -2.11 -29.24 -37.42
C SER A 307 -0.78 -28.97 -38.15
#